data_9fd3ba70c6eaa8bc9f07dc13acddc7bd
#
_entry.id   9fd3ba70c6eaa8bc9f07dc13acddc7bd
#
_cell.length_a   1.000
_cell.length_b   1.000
_cell.length_c   1.000
_cell.angle_alpha   90.00
_cell.angle_beta   90.00
_cell.angle_gamma   90.00
#
_symmetry.space_group_name_H-M   'P 1'
#
loop_
_entity.id
_entity.type
_entity.pdbx_description
1 polymer ?
#
loop_
_entity_poly.entity_id
_entity_poly.type
_entity_poly.pdbx_seq_one_letter_code
_entity_poly.pdbx_strand_id
1 'polypeptide(L)'
;MYGALDISTSGLIAQRTRLESITANIVNKDTITDASGRNNPYQRRVVFFSPGDPTATTPEGKALGVHVSSIEEEPGFEARYEPSNPYADDKGYVKYPAINPAYEQINAYEAQRAYEANIVSAEATKTMMAQALRLIA
;
A
#
# COMPACT_ATOMS: atom_id res chain seq x y z
N MET A 1 24.52 -9.96 8.63
CA MET A 1 23.28 -10.30 9.36
C MET A 1 22.37 -9.08 9.60
N TYR A 2 22.89 -7.95 10.06
CA TYR A 2 22.08 -6.71 10.20
C TYR A 2 21.50 -6.23 8.87
N GLY A 3 22.23 -6.35 7.76
CA GLY A 3 21.71 -6.02 6.44
C GLY A 3 20.49 -6.81 6.03
N ALA A 4 20.41 -8.10 6.39
CA ALA A 4 19.22 -8.92 6.13
C ALA A 4 18.00 -8.46 6.93
N LEU A 5 18.19 -7.97 8.17
CA LEU A 5 17.12 -7.36 8.96
C LEU A 5 16.65 -6.04 8.35
N ASP A 6 17.58 -5.17 7.91
CA ASP A 6 17.23 -3.91 7.26
C ASP A 6 16.42 -4.16 5.98
N ILE A 7 16.82 -5.13 5.16
CA ILE A 7 16.09 -5.51 3.94
C ILE A 7 14.67 -5.97 4.28
N SER A 8 14.52 -6.90 5.23
CA SER A 8 13.19 -7.39 5.63
C SER A 8 12.33 -6.27 6.24
N THR A 9 12.92 -5.39 7.04
CA THR A 9 12.22 -4.24 7.64
C THR A 9 11.73 -3.26 6.58
N SER A 10 12.56 -2.96 5.58
CA SER A 10 12.16 -2.11 4.46
C SER A 10 10.97 -2.68 3.70
N GLY A 11 10.96 -4.00 3.48
CA GLY A 11 9.83 -4.72 2.89
C GLY A 11 8.55 -4.64 3.72
N LEU A 12 8.66 -4.75 5.06
CA LEU A 12 7.52 -4.58 5.96
C LEU A 12 6.90 -3.19 5.88
N ILE A 13 7.73 -2.15 5.89
CA ILE A 13 7.28 -0.75 5.78
C ILE A 13 6.59 -0.53 4.44
N ALA A 14 7.18 -0.99 3.35
CA ALA A 14 6.63 -0.84 2.01
C ALA A 14 5.26 -1.54 1.87
N GLN A 15 5.14 -2.79 2.31
CA GLN A 15 3.89 -3.54 2.23
C GLN A 15 2.81 -2.98 3.16
N ARG A 16 3.19 -2.46 4.33
CA ARG A 16 2.25 -1.75 5.20
C ARG A 16 1.66 -0.53 4.51
N THR A 17 2.49 0.31 3.88
CA THR A 17 2.02 1.48 3.13
C THR A 17 1.09 1.08 1.98
N ARG A 18 1.40 -0.03 1.30
CA ARG A 18 0.51 -0.59 0.26
C ARG A 18 -0.85 -1.00 0.85
N LEU A 19 -0.87 -1.70 1.99
CA LEU A 19 -2.11 -2.09 2.67
C LEU A 19 -2.94 -0.89 3.12
N GLU A 20 -2.31 0.15 3.65
CA GLU A 20 -2.97 1.40 4.04
C GLU A 20 -3.65 2.08 2.83
N SER A 21 -2.97 2.13 1.69
CA SER A 21 -3.53 2.69 0.45
C SER A 21 -4.70 1.86 -0.09
N ILE A 22 -4.58 0.53 -0.09
CA ILE A 22 -5.67 -0.37 -0.51
C ILE A 22 -6.88 -0.23 0.41
N THR A 23 -6.67 -0.16 1.71
CA THR A 23 -7.74 0.05 2.69
C THR A 23 -8.45 1.38 2.46
N ALA A 24 -7.69 2.45 2.21
CA ALA A 24 -8.25 3.76 1.87
C ALA A 24 -9.09 3.69 0.58
N ASN A 25 -8.65 2.96 -0.44
CA ASN A 25 -9.41 2.75 -1.67
C ASN A 25 -10.74 2.04 -1.41
N ILE A 26 -10.73 0.96 -0.61
CA ILE A 26 -11.95 0.20 -0.28
C ILE A 26 -12.95 1.05 0.51
N VAL A 27 -12.47 1.78 1.52
CA VAL A 27 -13.31 2.63 2.38
C VAL A 27 -13.94 3.76 1.57
N ASN A 28 -13.20 4.34 0.62
CA ASN A 28 -13.64 5.48 -0.17
C ASN A 28 -14.24 5.11 -1.53
N LYS A 29 -14.57 3.85 -1.77
CA LYS A 29 -15.13 3.39 -3.07
C LYS A 29 -16.41 4.11 -3.51
N ASP A 30 -17.19 4.64 -2.56
CA ASP A 30 -18.44 5.35 -2.80
C ASP A 30 -18.36 6.83 -2.39
N THR A 31 -17.18 7.35 -2.08
CA THR A 31 -16.98 8.75 -1.69
C THR A 31 -16.94 9.65 -2.92
N ILE A 32 -18.00 10.47 -3.10
CA ILE A 32 -18.18 11.35 -4.26
C ILE A 32 -17.93 12.82 -3.95
N THR A 33 -17.74 13.19 -2.67
CA THR A 33 -17.55 14.56 -2.24
C THR A 33 -16.19 14.75 -1.57
N ASP A 34 -15.62 15.94 -1.72
CA ASP A 34 -14.43 16.33 -0.95
C ASP A 34 -14.79 16.87 0.46
N ALA A 35 -13.77 17.21 1.25
CA ALA A 35 -13.94 17.77 2.57
C ALA A 35 -14.70 19.12 2.59
N SER A 36 -14.80 19.80 1.45
CA SER A 36 -15.56 21.04 1.27
C SER A 36 -17.02 20.80 0.84
N GLY A 37 -17.44 19.56 0.69
CA GLY A 37 -18.77 19.16 0.22
C GLY A 37 -18.99 19.35 -1.29
N ARG A 38 -17.94 19.60 -2.06
CA ARG A 38 -18.02 19.71 -3.53
C ARG A 38 -18.00 18.32 -4.16
N ASN A 39 -18.65 18.18 -5.29
CA ASN A 39 -18.60 16.93 -6.08
C ASN A 39 -17.20 16.72 -6.67
N ASN A 40 -16.36 16.04 -5.93
CA ASN A 40 -15.01 15.65 -6.33
C ASN A 40 -14.76 14.21 -5.86
N PRO A 41 -15.06 13.20 -6.71
CA PRO A 41 -14.93 11.80 -6.35
C PRO A 41 -13.51 11.46 -5.93
N TYR A 42 -13.40 10.57 -4.93
CA TYR A 42 -12.12 10.02 -4.51
C TYR A 42 -11.42 9.32 -5.68
N GLN A 43 -10.12 9.51 -5.81
CA GLN A 43 -9.31 8.82 -6.80
C GLN A 43 -8.54 7.66 -6.18
N ARG A 44 -8.51 6.54 -6.89
CA ARG A 44 -7.78 5.34 -6.46
C ARG A 44 -6.31 5.66 -6.26
N ARG A 45 -5.75 5.27 -5.12
CA ARG A 45 -4.32 5.44 -4.81
C ARG A 45 -3.56 4.18 -5.15
N VAL A 46 -2.45 4.35 -5.83
CA VAL A 46 -1.53 3.28 -6.21
C VAL A 46 -0.15 3.58 -5.65
N VAL A 47 0.45 2.60 -4.98
CA VAL A 47 1.78 2.71 -4.38
C VAL A 47 2.81 2.11 -5.31
N PHE A 48 3.86 2.88 -5.60
CA PHE A 48 5.00 2.43 -6.39
C PHE A 48 6.21 2.20 -5.52
N PHE A 49 6.90 1.10 -5.76
CA PHE A 49 8.13 0.71 -5.07
C PHE A 49 9.34 0.95 -5.94
N SER A 50 10.45 1.31 -5.30
CA SER A 50 11.76 1.38 -5.92
C SER A 50 12.78 0.59 -5.11
N PRO A 51 13.80 0.01 -5.78
CA PRO A 51 14.85 -0.72 -5.08
C PRO A 51 15.73 0.22 -4.25
N GLY A 52 16.33 -0.34 -3.22
CA GLY A 52 17.13 0.39 -2.24
C GLY A 52 16.30 1.03 -1.14
N ASP A 53 16.89 1.23 0.02
CA ASP A 53 16.29 1.97 1.12
C ASP A 53 17.28 3.05 1.60
N PRO A 54 17.02 4.32 1.25
CA PRO A 54 17.93 5.42 1.65
C PRO A 54 17.97 5.62 3.17
N THR A 55 16.97 5.11 3.91
CA THR A 55 16.88 5.26 5.37
C THR A 55 17.55 4.10 6.13
N ALA A 56 17.94 3.03 5.44
CA ALA A 56 18.59 1.88 6.06
C ALA A 56 19.91 2.25 6.72
N THR A 57 20.25 1.54 7.79
CA THR A 57 21.49 1.76 8.54
C THR A 57 22.69 1.04 7.93
N THR A 58 22.44 -0.05 7.21
CA THR A 58 23.50 -0.87 6.60
C THR A 58 23.65 -0.59 5.10
N PRO A 59 24.85 -0.78 4.54
CA PRO A 59 25.07 -0.67 3.09
C PRO A 59 24.21 -1.65 2.28
N GLU A 60 24.01 -2.87 2.78
CA GLU A 60 23.16 -3.89 2.15
C GLU A 60 21.70 -3.47 2.15
N GLY A 61 21.19 -2.90 3.25
CA GLY A 61 19.83 -2.36 3.31
C GLY A 61 19.62 -1.22 2.34
N LYS A 62 20.61 -0.33 2.21
CA LYS A 62 20.57 0.78 1.24
C LYS A 62 20.55 0.30 -0.20
N ALA A 63 21.29 -0.76 -0.53
CA ALA A 63 21.42 -1.26 -1.90
C ALA A 63 20.31 -2.24 -2.29
N LEU A 64 19.92 -3.13 -1.38
CA LEU A 64 19.07 -4.29 -1.64
C LEU A 64 17.68 -4.21 -0.97
N GLY A 65 17.41 -3.19 -0.18
CA GLY A 65 16.11 -2.93 0.40
C GLY A 65 15.10 -2.44 -0.64
N VAL A 66 13.95 -2.02 -0.17
CA VAL A 66 12.87 -1.44 -0.97
C VAL A 66 12.29 -0.22 -0.25
N HIS A 67 11.89 0.79 -1.00
CA HIS A 67 11.14 1.91 -0.44
C HIS A 67 9.96 2.30 -1.33
N VAL A 68 9.01 3.02 -0.75
CA VAL A 68 7.92 3.63 -1.51
C VAL A 68 8.47 4.86 -2.23
N SER A 69 8.46 4.82 -3.56
CA SER A 69 8.93 5.94 -4.38
C SER A 69 7.87 7.01 -4.56
N SER A 70 6.62 6.60 -4.75
CA SER A 70 5.48 7.52 -4.89
C SER A 70 4.18 6.83 -4.52
N ILE A 71 3.18 7.65 -4.16
CA ILE A 71 1.78 7.25 -4.08
C ILE A 71 1.05 8.14 -5.07
N GLU A 72 0.52 7.55 -6.13
CA GLU A 72 -0.13 8.29 -7.21
C GLU A 72 -1.63 8.07 -7.20
N GLU A 73 -2.35 9.10 -7.60
CA GLU A 73 -3.80 9.02 -7.81
C GLU A 73 -4.05 8.61 -9.26
N GLU A 74 -4.78 7.52 -9.44
CA GLU A 74 -5.17 7.02 -10.76
C GLU A 74 -6.44 7.74 -11.20
N PRO A 75 -6.39 8.56 -12.28
CA PRO A 75 -7.56 9.26 -12.76
C PRO A 75 -8.55 8.28 -13.37
N GLY A 76 -9.80 8.40 -12.98
CA GLY A 76 -10.88 7.59 -13.54
C GLY A 76 -12.14 7.68 -12.69
N PHE A 77 -13.28 7.68 -13.38
CA PHE A 77 -14.59 7.73 -12.75
C PHE A 77 -15.51 6.70 -13.39
N GLU A 78 -16.43 6.17 -12.60
CA GLU A 78 -17.54 5.37 -13.05
C GLU A 78 -18.82 6.20 -12.98
N ALA A 79 -19.53 6.35 -14.10
CA ALA A 79 -20.80 7.05 -14.12
C ALA A 79 -21.93 6.09 -13.75
N ARG A 80 -22.70 6.43 -12.69
CA ARG A 80 -23.90 5.70 -12.28
C ARG A 80 -25.14 6.55 -12.49
N TYR A 81 -26.22 5.94 -12.98
CA TYR A 81 -27.47 6.63 -13.22
C TYR A 81 -28.27 6.75 -11.92
N GLU A 82 -28.29 7.96 -11.35
CA GLU A 82 -28.99 8.31 -10.10
C GLU A 82 -29.60 9.70 -10.22
N PRO A 83 -30.71 9.88 -10.97
CA PRO A 83 -31.28 11.19 -11.23
C PRO A 83 -31.79 11.93 -10.00
N SER A 84 -32.07 11.21 -8.90
CA SER A 84 -32.50 11.79 -7.61
C SER A 84 -31.32 12.27 -6.74
N ASN A 85 -30.10 12.01 -7.13
CA ASN A 85 -28.92 12.41 -6.37
C ASN A 85 -28.66 13.92 -6.58
N PRO A 86 -28.41 14.70 -5.50
CA PRO A 86 -28.10 16.14 -5.64
C PRO A 86 -26.86 16.44 -6.46
N TYR A 87 -25.98 15.49 -6.66
CA TYR A 87 -24.75 15.61 -7.47
C TYR A 87 -24.87 15.05 -8.88
N ALA A 88 -26.10 14.66 -9.30
CA ALA A 88 -26.34 14.19 -10.64
C ALA A 88 -26.14 15.33 -11.66
N ASP A 89 -25.58 14.99 -12.84
CA ASP A 89 -25.50 15.90 -13.98
C ASP A 89 -26.88 16.08 -14.66
N ASP A 90 -26.93 16.92 -15.71
CA ASP A 90 -28.15 17.18 -16.46
C ASP A 90 -28.78 15.93 -17.10
N LYS A 91 -28.00 14.86 -17.25
CA LYS A 91 -28.42 13.55 -17.78
C LYS A 91 -28.77 12.54 -16.70
N GLY A 92 -28.65 12.91 -15.43
CA GLY A 92 -28.95 12.06 -14.27
C GLY A 92 -27.82 11.10 -13.88
N TYR A 93 -26.57 11.35 -14.31
CA TYR A 93 -25.42 10.54 -13.95
C TYR A 93 -24.60 11.18 -12.83
N VAL A 94 -24.12 10.36 -11.91
CA VAL A 94 -23.19 10.74 -10.84
C VAL A 94 -21.84 10.05 -11.08
N LYS A 95 -20.76 10.82 -10.91
CA LYS A 95 -19.40 10.26 -10.99
C LYS A 95 -18.99 9.65 -9.67
N TYR A 96 -18.68 8.35 -9.70
CA TYR A 96 -18.14 7.59 -8.58
C TYR A 96 -16.67 7.24 -8.82
N PRO A 97 -15.91 6.93 -7.75
CA PRO A 97 -14.56 6.39 -7.90
C PRO A 97 -14.54 5.11 -8.73
N ALA A 98 -13.61 4.98 -9.65
CA ALA A 98 -13.40 3.77 -10.44
C ALA A 98 -12.60 2.73 -9.63
N ILE A 99 -13.19 2.20 -8.55
CA ILE A 99 -12.57 1.23 -7.64
C ILE A 99 -13.39 -0.06 -7.66
N ASN A 100 -12.74 -1.17 -8.02
CA ASN A 100 -13.34 -2.50 -7.92
C ASN A 100 -12.90 -3.16 -6.60
N PRO A 101 -13.82 -3.36 -5.64
CA PRO A 101 -13.50 -3.93 -4.33
C PRO A 101 -12.87 -5.33 -4.41
N ALA A 102 -13.24 -6.14 -5.40
CA ALA A 102 -12.70 -7.49 -5.57
C ALA A 102 -11.20 -7.44 -5.93
N TYR A 103 -10.81 -6.55 -6.84
CA TYR A 103 -9.40 -6.34 -7.17
C TYR A 103 -8.61 -5.78 -6.00
N GLU A 104 -9.17 -4.83 -5.25
CA GLU A 104 -8.52 -4.30 -4.07
C GLU A 104 -8.32 -5.37 -2.98
N GLN A 105 -9.28 -6.27 -2.80
CA GLN A 105 -9.14 -7.39 -1.87
C GLN A 105 -8.03 -8.36 -2.30
N ILE A 106 -7.93 -8.69 -3.59
CA ILE A 106 -6.83 -9.52 -4.11
C ILE A 106 -5.48 -8.86 -3.86
N ASN A 107 -5.37 -7.56 -4.15
CA ASN A 107 -4.16 -6.79 -3.88
C ASN A 107 -3.82 -6.75 -2.38
N ALA A 108 -4.82 -6.67 -1.51
CA ALA A 108 -4.65 -6.72 -0.06
C ALA A 108 -4.09 -8.08 0.39
N TYR A 109 -4.62 -9.19 -0.13
CA TYR A 109 -4.10 -10.53 0.17
C TYR A 109 -2.65 -10.71 -0.29
N GLU A 110 -2.29 -10.22 -1.46
CA GLU A 110 -0.91 -10.25 -1.95
C GLU A 110 0.03 -9.46 -1.03
N ALA A 111 -0.37 -8.23 -0.66
CA ALA A 111 0.42 -7.38 0.22
C ALA A 111 0.56 -8.00 1.63
N GLN A 112 -0.51 -8.60 2.16
CA GLN A 112 -0.49 -9.30 3.44
C GLN A 112 0.46 -10.51 3.40
N ARG A 113 0.40 -11.34 2.36
CA ARG A 113 1.31 -12.48 2.21
C ARG A 113 2.78 -12.04 2.12
N ALA A 114 3.05 -10.96 1.38
CA ALA A 114 4.38 -10.40 1.29
C ALA A 114 4.85 -9.83 2.65
N TYR A 115 3.96 -9.20 3.40
CA TYR A 115 4.23 -8.72 4.75
C TYR A 115 4.57 -9.87 5.71
N GLU A 116 3.77 -10.92 5.72
CA GLU A 116 4.00 -12.13 6.53
C GLU A 116 5.32 -12.82 6.17
N ALA A 117 5.65 -12.93 4.88
CA ALA A 117 6.92 -13.49 4.43
C ALA A 117 8.13 -12.69 4.95
N ASN A 118 8.03 -11.37 4.98
CA ASN A 118 9.08 -10.50 5.53
C ASN A 118 9.22 -10.66 7.06
N ILE A 119 8.10 -10.86 7.79
CA ILE A 119 8.14 -11.18 9.23
C ILE A 119 8.91 -12.48 9.45
N VAL A 120 8.54 -13.55 8.75
CA VAL A 120 9.20 -14.87 8.87
C VAL A 120 10.70 -14.77 8.55
N SER A 121 11.06 -14.02 7.51
CA SER A 121 12.45 -13.77 7.15
C SER A 121 13.23 -13.04 8.25
N ALA A 122 12.64 -12.01 8.85
CA ALA A 122 13.23 -11.26 9.94
C ALA A 122 13.41 -12.14 11.21
N GLU A 123 12.43 -12.98 11.55
CA GLU A 123 12.50 -13.90 12.67
C GLU A 123 13.57 -14.98 12.46
N ALA A 124 13.67 -15.54 11.25
CA ALA A 124 14.72 -16.49 10.90
C ALA A 124 16.11 -15.85 11.05
N THR A 125 16.28 -14.63 10.59
CA THR A 125 17.54 -13.88 10.73
C THR A 125 17.89 -13.64 12.20
N LYS A 126 16.94 -13.24 13.03
CA LYS A 126 17.14 -13.08 14.50
C LYS A 126 17.54 -14.38 15.15
N THR A 127 16.91 -15.49 14.78
CA THR A 127 17.23 -16.81 15.31
C THR A 127 18.66 -17.23 14.94
N MET A 128 19.07 -17.02 13.69
CA MET A 128 20.44 -17.28 13.25
C MET A 128 21.46 -16.43 14.00
N MET A 129 21.15 -15.15 14.23
CA MET A 129 22.00 -14.25 15.02
C MET A 129 22.16 -14.75 16.46
N ALA A 130 21.07 -15.16 17.11
CA ALA A 130 21.10 -15.70 18.47
C ALA A 130 21.91 -16.98 18.57
N GLN A 131 21.80 -17.86 17.58
CA GLN A 131 22.61 -19.09 17.51
C GLN A 131 24.10 -18.79 17.30
N ALA A 132 24.42 -17.85 16.39
CA ALA A 132 25.80 -17.45 16.18
C ALA A 132 26.44 -16.86 17.43
N LEU A 133 25.73 -16.02 18.17
CA LEU A 133 26.19 -15.47 19.46
C LEU A 133 26.45 -16.54 20.49
N ARG A 134 25.64 -17.61 20.58
CA ARG A 134 25.85 -18.74 21.48
C ARG A 134 27.09 -19.56 21.12
N LEU A 135 27.48 -19.61 19.86
CA LEU A 135 28.69 -20.33 19.42
C LEU A 135 29.99 -19.56 19.75
N ILE A 136 29.88 -18.25 19.89
CA ILE A 136 31.02 -17.36 20.19
C ILE A 136 31.21 -17.20 21.71
N ALA A 137 30.15 -17.35 22.44
CA ALA A 137 30.19 -17.33 23.92
C ALA A 137 30.55 -18.68 24.46
#